data_dff121159ae8f3cbadb5e5ee27e75165
#
_entry.id   dff121159ae8f3cbadb5e5ee27e75165
#
_cell.length_a   1.000
_cell.length_b   1.000
_cell.length_c   1.000
_cell.angle_alpha   90.00
_cell.angle_beta   90.00
_cell.angle_gamma   90.00
#
_symmetry.space_group_name_H-M   'P 1'
#
loop_
_entity.id
_entity.type
_entity.pdbx_description
1 polymer ?
#
loop_
_entity_poly.entity_id
_entity_poly.type
_entity_poly.pdbx_seq_one_letter_code
_entity_poly.pdbx_strand_id
1 'polypeptide(L)'
;MFEFGRDLRKLFEKARESDDLGWLELIGADLVEAEARREATDAGRVSCARPFDSWMRASALWREHARRTGRRESLGRAAKCASEATRHTTTPDQTAAAAIESGEIHLLRFDLFGGPAALTAALSDAQSLTAERPATRSAAAALHARLCARRARLTGQPSALLDAAALLDAALHGSRSLPPGAGDELRLDRAALSLEAGVARRDGRMLDQAGRDLRALVDDASPDYRPLTRARALALAGAGLMALAELAGNEAAKVQGQALFDAAFDQFTPDHSPLDWVGVRMARARADAPLSQLVEAEALSREPGLILGALARERRIAAEVVLAEAMSDVAGLTGMEEIIRRRLAGAGGAQPLDWAADQIGMAHLAMARGRLTGIQPRAVGLMLAEAMETAREWGAPALMQRAVLAMPESEGLGARG
;
A
#
# COMPACT_ATOMS: atom_id res chain seq x y z
N MET A 1 -35.48 5.30 16.65
CA MET A 1 -34.78 4.45 15.65
C MET A 1 -35.09 4.85 14.19
N PHE A 2 -36.35 5.15 13.83
CA PHE A 2 -36.71 5.55 12.45
C PHE A 2 -36.23 6.96 12.02
N GLU A 3 -36.04 7.90 12.90
CA GLU A 3 -35.54 9.24 12.58
C GLU A 3 -34.04 9.23 12.25
N PHE A 4 -33.26 8.51 13.03
CA PHE A 4 -31.81 8.38 12.80
C PHE A 4 -31.49 7.78 11.42
N GLY A 5 -32.25 6.76 10.99
CA GLY A 5 -32.09 6.18 9.65
C GLY A 5 -32.47 7.12 8.50
N ARG A 6 -33.41 8.04 8.73
CA ARG A 6 -33.84 9.06 7.76
C ARG A 6 -32.82 10.17 7.63
N ASP A 7 -32.23 10.59 8.74
CA ASP A 7 -31.20 11.64 8.76
C ASP A 7 -29.88 11.16 8.17
N LEU A 8 -29.48 9.92 8.44
CA LEU A 8 -28.36 9.26 7.77
C LEU A 8 -28.58 9.20 6.24
N ARG A 9 -29.77 8.80 5.78
CA ARG A 9 -30.09 8.75 4.35
C ARG A 9 -29.94 10.12 3.69
N LYS A 10 -30.48 11.18 4.30
CA LYS A 10 -30.35 12.56 3.81
C LYS A 10 -28.90 13.02 3.79
N LEU A 11 -28.10 12.65 4.79
CA LEU A 11 -26.69 12.97 4.85
C LEU A 11 -25.94 12.31 3.69
N PHE A 12 -26.21 11.03 3.41
CA PHE A 12 -25.64 10.32 2.26
C PHE A 12 -26.12 10.88 0.91
N GLU A 13 -27.39 11.25 0.79
CA GLU A 13 -27.91 11.90 -0.43
C GLU A 13 -27.21 13.22 -0.69
N LYS A 14 -27.05 14.07 0.33
CA LYS A 14 -26.30 15.32 0.24
C LYS A 14 -24.81 15.11 -0.05
N ALA A 15 -24.18 14.09 0.56
CA ALA A 15 -22.79 13.75 0.32
C ALA A 15 -22.57 13.24 -1.12
N ARG A 16 -23.56 12.51 -1.67
CA ARG A 16 -23.54 12.08 -3.07
C ARG A 16 -23.64 13.22 -4.07
N GLU A 17 -24.28 14.32 -3.72
CA GLU A 17 -24.37 15.53 -4.55
C GLU A 17 -23.10 16.37 -4.50
N SER A 18 -22.24 16.12 -3.52
CA SER A 18 -20.95 16.80 -3.36
C SER A 18 -19.89 16.18 -4.28
N ASP A 19 -19.03 17.03 -4.84
CA ASP A 19 -17.81 16.60 -5.54
C ASP A 19 -16.72 16.07 -4.59
N ASP A 20 -16.89 16.29 -3.27
CA ASP A 20 -16.00 15.77 -2.24
C ASP A 20 -16.33 14.30 -1.93
N LEU A 21 -15.38 13.41 -2.18
CA LEU A 21 -15.47 11.98 -1.88
C LEU A 21 -15.04 11.62 -0.45
N GLY A 22 -14.78 12.60 0.42
CA GLY A 22 -14.35 12.37 1.81
C GLY A 22 -15.31 11.49 2.61
N TRP A 23 -16.62 11.56 2.32
CA TRP A 23 -17.64 10.72 2.95
C TRP A 23 -17.43 9.21 2.74
N LEU A 24 -16.68 8.80 1.72
CA LEU A 24 -16.35 7.39 1.49
C LEU A 24 -15.62 6.78 2.69
N GLU A 25 -14.88 7.59 3.43
CA GLU A 25 -14.19 7.12 4.63
C GLU A 25 -15.13 6.62 5.74
N LEU A 26 -16.43 6.94 5.66
CA LEU A 26 -17.45 6.57 6.64
C LEU A 26 -18.16 5.26 6.31
N ILE A 27 -17.96 4.69 5.13
CA ILE A 27 -18.65 3.49 4.67
C ILE A 27 -17.67 2.34 4.40
N GLY A 28 -18.14 1.11 4.65
CA GLY A 28 -17.35 -0.10 4.42
C GLY A 28 -17.12 -0.40 2.93
N ALA A 29 -16.17 -1.28 2.65
CA ALA A 29 -15.76 -1.62 1.28
C ALA A 29 -16.91 -2.11 0.39
N ASP A 30 -17.82 -2.93 0.93
CA ASP A 30 -18.97 -3.44 0.17
C ASP A 30 -19.95 -2.32 -0.24
N LEU A 31 -20.13 -1.29 0.61
CA LEU A 31 -20.95 -0.14 0.27
C LEU A 31 -20.29 0.74 -0.78
N VAL A 32 -18.96 0.88 -0.74
CA VAL A 32 -18.21 1.57 -1.81
C VAL A 32 -18.40 0.84 -3.14
N GLU A 33 -18.36 -0.50 -3.15
CA GLU A 33 -18.62 -1.31 -4.35
C GLU A 33 -20.04 -1.09 -4.89
N ALA A 34 -21.04 -1.09 -4.00
CA ALA A 34 -22.43 -0.86 -4.38
C ALA A 34 -22.64 0.53 -5.01
N GLU A 35 -22.05 1.56 -4.41
CA GLU A 35 -22.10 2.94 -4.96
C GLU A 35 -21.37 3.03 -6.30
N ALA A 36 -20.21 2.39 -6.46
CA ALA A 36 -19.47 2.37 -7.71
C ALA A 36 -20.28 1.72 -8.85
N ARG A 37 -20.96 0.60 -8.54
CA ARG A 37 -21.85 -0.08 -9.50
C ARG A 37 -23.03 0.79 -9.89
N ARG A 38 -23.66 1.45 -8.92
CA ARG A 38 -24.80 2.34 -9.16
C ARG A 38 -24.37 3.50 -10.06
N GLU A 39 -23.29 4.20 -9.72
CA GLU A 39 -22.80 5.35 -10.46
C GLU A 39 -22.42 4.99 -11.90
N ALA A 40 -21.72 3.85 -12.10
CA ALA A 40 -21.37 3.34 -13.42
C ALA A 40 -22.62 2.98 -14.26
N THR A 41 -23.67 2.44 -13.61
CA THR A 41 -24.94 2.16 -14.28
C THR A 41 -25.66 3.43 -14.70
N ASP A 42 -25.70 4.44 -13.82
CA ASP A 42 -26.35 5.73 -14.10
C ASP A 42 -25.58 6.50 -15.18
N ALA A 43 -24.23 6.47 -15.17
CA ALA A 43 -23.38 7.07 -16.19
C ALA A 43 -23.62 6.46 -17.60
N GLY A 44 -23.92 5.17 -17.66
CA GLY A 44 -24.19 4.45 -18.91
C GLY A 44 -25.59 4.68 -19.51
N ARG A 45 -26.48 5.38 -18.82
CA ARG A 45 -27.82 5.65 -19.34
C ARG A 45 -27.81 6.75 -20.41
N VAL A 46 -28.59 6.56 -21.46
CA VAL A 46 -28.77 7.58 -22.51
C VAL A 46 -29.29 8.90 -21.96
N SER A 47 -30.02 8.87 -20.85
CA SER A 47 -30.57 10.06 -20.16
C SER A 47 -29.60 10.74 -19.22
N CYS A 48 -28.33 10.28 -19.11
CA CYS A 48 -27.34 10.90 -18.24
C CYS A 48 -27.01 12.32 -18.73
N ALA A 49 -27.31 13.32 -17.91
CA ALA A 49 -27.12 14.73 -18.28
C ALA A 49 -25.62 15.15 -18.29
N ARG A 50 -24.77 14.50 -17.47
CA ARG A 50 -23.35 14.82 -17.33
C ARG A 50 -22.50 13.52 -17.37
N PRO A 51 -22.42 12.85 -18.54
CA PRO A 51 -21.78 11.55 -18.63
C PRO A 51 -20.30 11.57 -18.26
N PHE A 52 -19.56 12.64 -18.60
CA PHE A 52 -18.17 12.80 -18.20
C PHE A 52 -18.00 12.75 -16.68
N ASP A 53 -18.74 13.60 -15.95
CA ASP A 53 -18.62 13.71 -14.49
C ASP A 53 -19.03 12.40 -13.79
N SER A 54 -20.11 11.76 -14.26
CA SER A 54 -20.58 10.49 -13.71
C SER A 54 -19.60 9.36 -13.95
N TRP A 55 -18.97 9.25 -15.12
CA TRP A 55 -17.93 8.25 -15.38
C TRP A 55 -16.66 8.51 -14.58
N MET A 56 -16.24 9.77 -14.40
CA MET A 56 -15.11 10.13 -13.53
C MET A 56 -15.38 9.73 -12.09
N ARG A 57 -16.59 10.00 -11.58
CA ARG A 57 -17.01 9.61 -10.23
C ARG A 57 -17.04 8.09 -10.08
N ALA A 58 -17.61 7.36 -11.03
CA ALA A 58 -17.60 5.89 -11.01
C ALA A 58 -16.18 5.33 -10.99
N SER A 59 -15.25 5.93 -11.76
CA SER A 59 -13.83 5.55 -11.75
C SER A 59 -13.21 5.73 -10.37
N ALA A 60 -13.37 6.90 -9.76
CA ALA A 60 -12.82 7.21 -8.44
C ALA A 60 -13.38 6.27 -7.35
N LEU A 61 -14.66 5.91 -7.41
CA LEU A 61 -15.29 4.94 -6.50
C LEU A 61 -14.71 3.53 -6.65
N TRP A 62 -14.54 3.05 -7.89
CA TRP A 62 -13.91 1.76 -8.15
C TRP A 62 -12.43 1.76 -7.75
N ARG A 63 -11.71 2.87 -7.94
CA ARG A 63 -10.32 3.03 -7.49
C ARG A 63 -10.22 2.98 -5.97
N GLU A 64 -11.13 3.65 -5.26
CA GLU A 64 -11.20 3.59 -3.80
C GLU A 64 -11.50 2.18 -3.30
N HIS A 65 -12.45 1.47 -3.92
CA HIS A 65 -12.73 0.08 -3.59
C HIS A 65 -11.49 -0.82 -3.82
N ALA A 66 -10.79 -0.63 -4.95
CA ALA A 66 -9.56 -1.37 -5.23
C ALA A 66 -8.47 -1.07 -4.19
N ARG A 67 -8.33 0.17 -3.74
CA ARG A 67 -7.38 0.57 -2.72
C ARG A 67 -7.61 -0.14 -1.38
N ARG A 68 -8.88 -0.31 -0.99
CA ARG A 68 -9.24 -0.98 0.26
C ARG A 68 -9.16 -2.49 0.21
N THR A 69 -9.44 -3.09 -0.96
CA THR A 69 -9.61 -4.55 -1.09
C THR A 69 -8.48 -5.24 -1.85
N GLY A 70 -7.68 -4.51 -2.62
CA GLY A 70 -6.66 -5.05 -3.51
C GLY A 70 -7.19 -5.78 -4.73
N ARG A 71 -8.50 -5.79 -5.00
CA ARG A 71 -9.09 -6.56 -6.10
C ARG A 71 -8.69 -6.01 -7.48
N ARG A 72 -8.04 -6.82 -8.30
CA ARG A 72 -7.69 -6.47 -9.70
C ARG A 72 -8.91 -6.12 -10.55
N GLU A 73 -10.02 -6.82 -10.31
CA GLU A 73 -11.27 -6.55 -11.01
C GLU A 73 -11.74 -5.11 -10.79
N SER A 74 -11.62 -4.59 -9.58
CA SER A 74 -12.01 -3.22 -9.25
C SER A 74 -11.12 -2.19 -9.94
N LEU A 75 -9.80 -2.43 -10.02
CA LEU A 75 -8.90 -1.61 -10.84
C LEU A 75 -9.25 -1.67 -12.33
N GLY A 76 -9.61 -2.85 -12.85
CA GLY A 76 -10.06 -3.00 -14.22
C GLY A 76 -11.35 -2.22 -14.51
N ARG A 77 -12.29 -2.22 -13.57
CA ARG A 77 -13.54 -1.44 -13.65
C ARG A 77 -13.26 0.06 -13.56
N ALA A 78 -12.35 0.50 -12.67
CA ALA A 78 -11.92 1.90 -12.61
C ALA A 78 -11.34 2.36 -13.95
N ALA A 79 -10.40 1.60 -14.52
CA ALA A 79 -9.78 1.91 -15.80
C ALA A 79 -10.81 1.96 -16.95
N LYS A 80 -11.80 1.06 -16.95
CA LYS A 80 -12.90 1.10 -17.92
C LYS A 80 -13.72 2.38 -17.77
N CYS A 81 -14.10 2.78 -16.56
CA CYS A 81 -14.85 4.01 -16.32
C CYS A 81 -14.04 5.25 -16.73
N ALA A 82 -12.73 5.31 -16.43
CA ALA A 82 -11.87 6.41 -16.89
C ALA A 82 -11.79 6.48 -18.44
N SER A 83 -11.72 5.33 -19.12
CA SER A 83 -11.76 5.26 -20.58
C SER A 83 -13.09 5.74 -21.15
N GLU A 84 -14.22 5.38 -20.53
CA GLU A 84 -15.53 5.92 -20.92
C GLU A 84 -15.60 7.44 -20.66
N ALA A 85 -15.10 7.95 -19.53
CA ALA A 85 -15.00 9.38 -19.29
C ALA A 85 -14.24 10.11 -20.41
N THR A 86 -13.09 9.54 -20.84
CA THR A 86 -12.28 10.09 -21.94
C THR A 86 -13.08 10.22 -23.25
N ARG A 87 -14.02 9.31 -23.53
CA ARG A 87 -14.87 9.38 -24.73
C ARG A 87 -15.91 10.52 -24.66
N HIS A 88 -16.20 11.01 -23.46
CA HIS A 88 -17.17 12.07 -23.21
C HIS A 88 -16.51 13.42 -22.90
N THR A 89 -15.19 13.56 -23.10
CA THR A 89 -14.51 14.85 -22.92
C THR A 89 -14.92 15.83 -24.03
N THR A 90 -15.17 17.08 -23.62
CA THR A 90 -15.52 18.17 -24.54
C THR A 90 -14.58 19.37 -24.40
N THR A 91 -13.70 19.37 -23.39
CA THR A 91 -12.74 20.45 -23.14
C THR A 91 -11.35 19.88 -22.87
N PRO A 92 -10.26 20.64 -23.11
CA PRO A 92 -8.90 20.23 -22.77
C PRO A 92 -8.72 19.88 -21.31
N ASP A 93 -9.36 20.63 -20.41
CA ASP A 93 -9.31 20.35 -18.96
C ASP A 93 -10.00 19.03 -18.57
N GLN A 94 -11.09 18.65 -19.23
CA GLN A 94 -11.70 17.34 -19.04
C GLN A 94 -10.79 16.22 -19.54
N THR A 95 -10.13 16.42 -20.68
CA THR A 95 -9.14 15.45 -21.20
C THR A 95 -8.00 15.29 -20.23
N ALA A 96 -7.46 16.38 -19.69
CA ALA A 96 -6.41 16.35 -18.67
C ALA A 96 -6.90 15.67 -17.38
N ALA A 97 -8.11 15.95 -16.90
CA ALA A 97 -8.68 15.33 -15.72
C ALA A 97 -8.86 13.81 -15.88
N ALA A 98 -9.33 13.33 -17.04
CA ALA A 98 -9.43 11.90 -17.34
C ALA A 98 -8.04 11.21 -17.41
N ALA A 99 -7.05 11.89 -17.95
CA ALA A 99 -5.68 11.39 -17.99
C ALA A 99 -5.05 11.34 -16.58
N ILE A 100 -5.32 12.32 -15.72
CA ILE A 100 -4.91 12.31 -14.30
C ILE A 100 -5.53 11.10 -13.59
N GLU A 101 -6.84 10.86 -13.74
CA GLU A 101 -7.50 9.69 -13.11
C GLU A 101 -6.91 8.38 -13.60
N SER A 102 -6.60 8.26 -14.90
CA SER A 102 -5.87 7.10 -15.44
C SER A 102 -4.50 6.94 -14.78
N GLY A 103 -3.77 8.02 -14.58
CA GLY A 103 -2.49 8.03 -13.87
C GLY A 103 -2.61 7.60 -12.40
N GLU A 104 -3.65 8.04 -11.69
CA GLU A 104 -3.95 7.61 -10.31
C GLU A 104 -4.25 6.10 -10.24
N ILE A 105 -4.95 5.55 -11.23
CA ILE A 105 -5.20 4.11 -11.33
C ILE A 105 -3.87 3.34 -11.56
N HIS A 106 -2.99 3.85 -12.40
CA HIS A 106 -1.67 3.25 -12.61
C HIS A 106 -0.78 3.33 -11.38
N LEU A 107 -0.81 4.46 -10.68
CA LEU A 107 -0.12 4.64 -9.39
C LEU A 107 -0.61 3.61 -8.36
N LEU A 108 -1.93 3.49 -8.19
CA LEU A 108 -2.51 2.51 -7.28
C LEU A 108 -2.19 1.07 -7.70
N ARG A 109 -2.21 0.76 -9.00
CA ARG A 109 -1.80 -0.55 -9.50
C ARG A 109 -0.36 -0.87 -9.09
N PHE A 110 0.54 0.09 -9.20
CA PHE A 110 1.93 -0.06 -8.77
C PHE A 110 2.02 -0.25 -7.26
N ASP A 111 1.31 0.54 -6.46
CA ASP A 111 1.29 0.43 -4.99
C ASP A 111 0.75 -0.94 -4.51
N LEU A 112 -0.19 -1.53 -5.24
CA LEU A 112 -0.78 -2.83 -4.89
C LEU A 112 0.02 -4.04 -5.41
N PHE A 113 0.49 -3.98 -6.67
CA PHE A 113 1.02 -5.15 -7.39
C PHE A 113 2.46 -4.98 -7.89
N GLY A 114 3.05 -3.80 -7.69
CA GLY A 114 4.36 -3.49 -8.23
C GLY A 114 4.39 -3.35 -9.76
N GLY A 115 5.58 -3.45 -10.33
CA GLY A 115 5.80 -3.45 -11.79
C GLY A 115 6.40 -2.13 -12.31
N PRO A 116 7.74 -2.04 -12.48
CA PRO A 116 8.43 -0.81 -12.84
C PRO A 116 8.05 -0.28 -14.24
N ALA A 117 7.67 -1.14 -15.18
CA ALA A 117 7.27 -0.72 -16.51
C ALA A 117 6.00 0.15 -16.49
N ALA A 118 5.00 -0.23 -15.67
CA ALA A 118 3.76 0.55 -15.51
C ALA A 118 4.04 1.93 -14.89
N LEU A 119 4.93 1.98 -13.89
CA LEU A 119 5.33 3.24 -13.25
C LEU A 119 6.06 4.16 -14.24
N THR A 120 6.95 3.61 -15.08
CA THR A 120 7.68 4.37 -16.10
C THR A 120 6.75 4.98 -17.13
N ALA A 121 5.77 4.20 -17.62
CA ALA A 121 4.77 4.69 -18.57
C ALA A 121 3.92 5.81 -17.94
N ALA A 122 3.41 5.60 -16.70
CA ALA A 122 2.62 6.60 -15.98
C ALA A 122 3.39 7.91 -15.75
N LEU A 123 4.71 7.84 -15.46
CA LEU A 123 5.57 9.01 -15.33
C LEU A 123 5.70 9.80 -16.63
N SER A 124 5.91 9.10 -17.77
CA SER A 124 5.97 9.73 -19.08
C SER A 124 4.67 10.45 -19.42
N ASP A 125 3.53 9.79 -19.17
CA ASP A 125 2.20 10.37 -19.40
C ASP A 125 1.97 11.60 -18.52
N ALA A 126 2.30 11.51 -17.21
CA ALA A 126 2.13 12.61 -16.27
C ALA A 126 2.97 13.85 -16.61
N GLN A 127 4.18 13.67 -17.17
CA GLN A 127 5.06 14.75 -17.61
C GLN A 127 4.51 15.50 -18.82
N SER A 128 3.74 14.84 -19.67
CA SER A 128 3.16 15.40 -20.89
C SER A 128 1.82 16.13 -20.63
N LEU A 129 1.25 16.04 -19.41
CA LEU A 129 -0.03 16.64 -19.07
C LEU A 129 0.03 18.16 -19.10
N THR A 130 -0.84 18.76 -19.90
CA THR A 130 -1.07 20.21 -19.93
C THR A 130 -2.51 20.50 -19.49
N ALA A 131 -2.70 21.48 -18.61
CA ALA A 131 -3.99 21.85 -18.11
C ALA A 131 -4.11 23.39 -18.01
N GLU A 132 -5.27 23.93 -18.35
CA GLU A 132 -5.54 25.37 -18.32
C GLU A 132 -5.97 25.82 -16.93
N ARG A 133 -6.86 25.04 -16.28
CA ARG A 133 -7.39 25.41 -14.95
C ARG A 133 -6.36 25.16 -13.84
N PRO A 134 -6.25 26.08 -12.86
CA PRO A 134 -5.33 25.92 -11.74
C PRO A 134 -5.52 24.60 -10.96
N ALA A 135 -6.77 24.20 -10.72
CA ALA A 135 -7.06 22.93 -10.01
C ALA A 135 -6.54 21.71 -10.77
N THR A 136 -6.77 21.63 -12.09
CA THR A 136 -6.29 20.52 -12.93
C THR A 136 -4.77 20.51 -13.01
N ARG A 137 -4.11 21.70 -13.10
CA ARG A 137 -2.65 21.79 -13.03
C ARG A 137 -2.08 21.31 -11.70
N SER A 138 -2.71 21.70 -10.59
CA SER A 138 -2.29 21.23 -9.25
C SER A 138 -2.46 19.72 -9.12
N ALA A 139 -3.54 19.15 -9.65
CA ALA A 139 -3.75 17.70 -9.64
C ALA A 139 -2.70 16.95 -10.49
N ALA A 140 -2.36 17.48 -11.68
CA ALA A 140 -1.29 16.92 -12.51
C ALA A 140 0.08 16.96 -11.81
N ALA A 141 0.41 18.09 -11.16
CA ALA A 141 1.65 18.25 -10.40
C ALA A 141 1.69 17.28 -9.20
N ALA A 142 0.56 17.09 -8.51
CA ALA A 142 0.43 16.15 -7.41
C ALA A 142 0.66 14.71 -7.86
N LEU A 143 0.01 14.28 -8.95
CA LEU A 143 0.21 12.96 -9.53
C LEU A 143 1.68 12.74 -9.93
N HIS A 144 2.29 13.70 -10.64
CA HIS A 144 3.70 13.60 -11.04
C HIS A 144 4.63 13.47 -9.83
N ALA A 145 4.44 14.28 -8.77
CA ALA A 145 5.25 14.20 -7.55
C ALA A 145 5.11 12.83 -6.87
N ARG A 146 3.90 12.29 -6.77
CA ARG A 146 3.62 10.97 -6.19
C ARG A 146 4.27 9.84 -6.99
N LEU A 147 4.22 9.89 -8.32
CA LEU A 147 4.89 8.92 -9.19
C LEU A 147 6.42 9.01 -9.05
N CYS A 148 6.99 10.22 -8.95
CA CYS A 148 8.42 10.42 -8.67
C CYS A 148 8.82 9.83 -7.31
N ALA A 149 7.97 9.96 -6.29
CA ALA A 149 8.19 9.34 -4.98
C ALA A 149 8.29 7.80 -5.08
N ARG A 150 7.40 7.15 -5.85
CA ARG A 150 7.49 5.68 -6.07
C ARG A 150 8.75 5.27 -6.82
N ARG A 151 9.14 6.05 -7.82
CA ARG A 151 10.41 5.81 -8.53
C ARG A 151 11.63 5.96 -7.62
N ALA A 152 11.63 6.98 -6.75
CA ALA A 152 12.72 7.17 -5.80
C ALA A 152 12.85 5.99 -4.82
N ARG A 153 11.72 5.43 -4.37
CA ARG A 153 11.71 4.22 -3.54
C ARG A 153 12.30 3.00 -4.24
N LEU A 154 12.03 2.82 -5.53
CA LEU A 154 12.65 1.73 -6.31
C LEU A 154 14.16 1.84 -6.38
N THR A 155 14.70 3.05 -6.46
CA THR A 155 16.15 3.27 -6.49
C THR A 155 16.80 3.06 -5.12
N GLY A 156 16.06 3.32 -4.03
CA GLY A 156 16.55 3.26 -2.67
C GLY A 156 17.67 4.26 -2.34
N GLN A 157 17.97 5.18 -3.26
CA GLN A 157 19.04 6.17 -3.07
C GLN A 157 18.54 7.32 -2.19
N PRO A 158 19.25 7.67 -1.09
CA PRO A 158 18.82 8.74 -0.18
C PRO A 158 18.66 10.09 -0.85
N SER A 159 19.48 10.42 -1.84
CA SER A 159 19.35 11.67 -2.61
C SER A 159 18.07 11.71 -3.43
N ALA A 160 17.73 10.62 -4.11
CA ALA A 160 16.48 10.51 -4.89
C ALA A 160 15.23 10.64 -4.00
N LEU A 161 15.28 10.09 -2.78
CA LEU A 161 14.19 10.25 -1.80
C LEU A 161 14.00 11.71 -1.38
N LEU A 162 15.10 12.44 -1.18
CA LEU A 162 15.04 13.87 -0.83
C LEU A 162 14.54 14.73 -1.99
N ASP A 163 15.00 14.47 -3.22
CA ASP A 163 14.53 15.18 -4.41
C ASP A 163 13.03 14.97 -4.63
N ALA A 164 12.55 13.75 -4.44
CA ALA A 164 11.14 13.44 -4.53
C ALA A 164 10.31 14.07 -3.39
N ALA A 165 10.87 14.16 -2.16
CA ALA A 165 10.23 14.87 -1.06
C ALA A 165 10.08 16.38 -1.38
N ALA A 166 11.09 17.01 -2.00
CA ALA A 166 11.01 18.40 -2.45
C ALA A 166 9.92 18.61 -3.52
N LEU A 167 9.72 17.66 -4.43
CA LEU A 167 8.62 17.71 -5.40
C LEU A 167 7.25 17.60 -4.72
N LEU A 168 7.12 16.76 -3.70
CA LEU A 168 5.88 16.65 -2.91
C LEU A 168 5.63 17.96 -2.12
N ASP A 169 6.65 18.57 -1.54
CA ASP A 169 6.54 19.88 -0.88
C ASP A 169 6.08 20.97 -1.86
N ALA A 170 6.62 21.01 -3.07
CA ALA A 170 6.17 21.94 -4.10
C ALA A 170 4.71 21.72 -4.51
N ALA A 171 4.27 20.45 -4.65
CA ALA A 171 2.88 20.11 -4.93
C ALA A 171 1.94 20.51 -3.78
N LEU A 172 2.37 20.33 -2.52
CA LEU A 172 1.62 20.76 -1.33
C LEU A 172 1.43 22.29 -1.26
N HIS A 173 2.45 23.08 -1.63
CA HIS A 173 2.30 24.53 -1.71
C HIS A 173 1.25 24.97 -2.74
N GLY A 174 1.10 24.19 -3.84
CA GLY A 174 0.08 24.41 -4.87
C GLY A 174 -1.29 23.80 -4.55
N SER A 175 -1.45 23.09 -3.44
CA SER A 175 -2.60 22.22 -3.17
C SER A 175 -3.88 22.92 -2.73
N ARG A 176 -3.88 24.25 -2.51
CA ARG A 176 -5.08 25.01 -2.06
C ARG A 176 -6.28 24.84 -3.00
N SER A 177 -6.05 24.48 -4.25
CA SER A 177 -7.07 24.23 -5.25
C SER A 177 -7.49 22.76 -5.35
N LEU A 178 -6.82 21.85 -4.61
CA LEU A 178 -7.16 20.44 -4.58
C LEU A 178 -8.26 20.14 -3.55
N PRO A 179 -9.04 19.08 -3.78
CA PRO A 179 -9.93 18.57 -2.74
C PRO A 179 -9.14 18.20 -1.48
N PRO A 180 -9.70 18.36 -0.26
CA PRO A 180 -9.01 18.09 1.00
C PRO A 180 -8.33 16.71 1.05
N GLY A 181 -9.00 15.67 0.55
CA GLY A 181 -8.46 14.30 0.50
C GLY A 181 -7.18 14.16 -0.32
N ALA A 182 -7.07 14.85 -1.44
CA ALA A 182 -5.86 14.81 -2.28
C ALA A 182 -4.67 15.51 -1.60
N GLY A 183 -4.92 16.57 -0.84
CA GLY A 183 -3.89 17.23 -0.04
C GLY A 183 -3.37 16.33 1.08
N ASP A 184 -4.24 15.58 1.75
CA ASP A 184 -3.86 14.65 2.81
C ASP A 184 -3.07 13.45 2.28
N GLU A 185 -3.42 12.92 1.11
CA GLU A 185 -2.62 11.87 0.44
C GLU A 185 -1.19 12.36 0.12
N LEU A 186 -1.03 13.61 -0.33
CA LEU A 186 0.30 14.19 -0.53
C LEU A 186 1.09 14.32 0.77
N ARG A 187 0.42 14.72 1.87
CA ARG A 187 1.04 14.81 3.22
C ARG A 187 1.51 13.43 3.71
N LEU A 188 0.68 12.39 3.50
CA LEU A 188 1.05 11.01 3.84
C LEU A 188 2.25 10.52 3.00
N ASP A 189 2.22 10.71 1.69
CA ASP A 189 3.31 10.32 0.80
C ASP A 189 4.62 11.05 1.14
N ARG A 190 4.54 12.35 1.44
CA ARG A 190 5.69 13.15 1.84
C ARG A 190 6.28 12.69 3.17
N ALA A 191 5.43 12.42 4.17
CA ALA A 191 5.87 11.93 5.46
C ALA A 191 6.49 10.54 5.37
N ALA A 192 5.88 9.62 4.61
CA ALA A 192 6.42 8.29 4.35
C ALA A 192 7.82 8.35 3.72
N LEU A 193 7.99 9.20 2.71
CA LEU A 193 9.28 9.38 2.03
C LEU A 193 10.35 9.95 2.97
N SER A 194 9.95 10.88 3.85
CA SER A 194 10.86 11.47 4.84
C SER A 194 11.26 10.46 5.92
N LEU A 195 10.36 9.57 6.33
CA LEU A 195 10.69 8.47 7.23
C LEU A 195 11.68 7.51 6.56
N GLU A 196 11.45 7.11 5.32
CA GLU A 196 12.35 6.22 4.57
C GLU A 196 13.75 6.85 4.40
N ALA A 197 13.81 8.13 4.02
CA ALA A 197 15.07 8.86 3.90
C ALA A 197 15.78 9.00 5.26
N GLY A 198 15.04 9.29 6.33
CA GLY A 198 15.54 9.38 7.69
C GLY A 198 16.15 8.08 8.18
N VAL A 199 15.49 6.94 7.92
CA VAL A 199 16.01 5.60 8.23
C VAL A 199 17.26 5.30 7.42
N ALA A 200 17.23 5.53 6.09
CA ALA A 200 18.37 5.24 5.21
C ALA A 200 19.61 6.06 5.57
N ARG A 201 19.44 7.29 6.05
CA ARG A 201 20.52 8.19 6.47
C ARG A 201 20.85 8.11 7.96
N ARG A 202 20.10 7.33 8.73
CA ARG A 202 20.14 7.32 10.21
C ARG A 202 19.99 8.72 10.82
N ASP A 203 19.12 9.55 10.22
CA ASP A 203 18.90 10.93 10.62
C ASP A 203 17.65 11.04 11.52
N GLY A 204 17.89 11.06 12.84
CA GLY A 204 16.81 11.18 13.83
C GLY A 204 16.01 12.48 13.72
N ARG A 205 16.61 13.59 13.20
CA ARG A 205 15.90 14.87 13.02
C ARG A 205 14.86 14.77 11.91
N MET A 206 15.19 14.06 10.83
CA MET A 206 14.22 13.80 9.75
C MET A 206 13.05 12.94 10.24
N LEU A 207 13.34 11.89 11.01
CA LEU A 207 12.31 11.05 11.60
C LEU A 207 11.38 11.83 12.55
N ASP A 208 11.96 12.70 13.37
CA ASP A 208 11.23 13.54 14.31
C ASP A 208 10.38 14.61 13.59
N GLN A 209 10.89 15.21 12.50
CA GLN A 209 10.11 16.14 11.68
C GLN A 209 8.93 15.43 11.00
N ALA A 210 9.16 14.27 10.38
CA ALA A 210 8.09 13.48 9.78
C ALA A 210 7.02 13.07 10.82
N GLY A 211 7.45 12.74 12.05
CA GLY A 211 6.55 12.48 13.17
C GLY A 211 5.69 13.69 13.57
N ARG A 212 6.25 14.91 13.54
CA ARG A 212 5.47 16.16 13.78
C ARG A 212 4.45 16.41 12.68
N ASP A 213 4.85 16.23 11.42
CA ASP A 213 3.97 16.44 10.25
C ASP A 213 2.78 15.45 10.28
N LEU A 214 3.05 14.19 10.66
CA LEU A 214 2.00 13.17 10.83
C LEU A 214 1.08 13.48 12.01
N ARG A 215 1.62 13.98 13.13
CA ARG A 215 0.79 14.39 14.27
C ARG A 215 -0.14 15.54 13.87
N ALA A 216 0.37 16.54 13.16
CA ALA A 216 -0.48 17.62 12.63
C ALA A 216 -1.57 17.08 11.71
N LEU A 217 -1.29 16.08 10.87
CA LEU A 217 -2.30 15.44 10.03
C LEU A 217 -3.35 14.67 10.86
N VAL A 218 -2.92 13.98 11.93
CA VAL A 218 -3.83 13.30 12.87
C VAL A 218 -4.75 14.31 13.56
N ASP A 219 -4.23 15.48 13.95
CA ASP A 219 -5.04 16.52 14.60
C ASP A 219 -6.02 17.18 13.62
N ASP A 220 -5.63 17.37 12.36
CA ASP A 220 -6.48 17.92 11.30
C ASP A 220 -7.57 16.94 10.82
N ALA A 221 -7.28 15.63 10.82
CA ALA A 221 -8.21 14.59 10.36
C ALA A 221 -9.18 14.20 11.48
N SER A 222 -10.41 14.68 11.40
CA SER A 222 -11.46 14.31 12.36
C SER A 222 -11.75 12.81 12.35
N PRO A 223 -11.80 12.14 13.51
CA PRO A 223 -12.17 10.72 13.58
C PRO A 223 -13.59 10.44 13.09
N ASP A 224 -14.48 11.43 13.15
CA ASP A 224 -15.88 11.29 12.75
C ASP A 224 -16.10 11.51 11.24
N TYR A 225 -15.19 12.22 10.55
CA TYR A 225 -15.34 12.55 9.13
C TYR A 225 -14.22 12.02 8.25
N ARG A 226 -13.02 11.81 8.81
CA ARG A 226 -11.83 11.34 8.09
C ARG A 226 -11.11 10.21 8.83
N PRO A 227 -11.83 9.13 9.23
CA PRO A 227 -11.28 8.07 10.07
C PRO A 227 -10.14 7.30 9.39
N LEU A 228 -10.24 7.00 8.09
CA LEU A 228 -9.20 6.23 7.39
C LEU A 228 -7.92 7.05 7.17
N THR A 229 -8.06 8.33 6.82
CA THR A 229 -6.92 9.25 6.70
C THR A 229 -6.19 9.38 8.04
N ARG A 230 -6.94 9.58 9.14
CA ARG A 230 -6.39 9.64 10.50
C ARG A 230 -5.66 8.35 10.86
N ALA A 231 -6.27 7.20 10.60
CA ALA A 231 -5.69 5.90 10.91
C ALA A 231 -4.40 5.62 10.12
N ARG A 232 -4.34 6.02 8.84
CA ARG A 232 -3.11 5.93 8.04
C ARG A 232 -1.99 6.79 8.60
N ALA A 233 -2.31 8.01 9.04
CA ALA A 233 -1.33 8.90 9.68
C ALA A 233 -0.83 8.32 10.99
N LEU A 234 -1.71 7.75 11.83
CA LEU A 234 -1.34 7.05 13.07
C LEU A 234 -0.45 5.84 12.80
N ALA A 235 -0.80 5.00 11.82
CA ALA A 235 -0.02 3.82 11.45
C ALA A 235 1.38 4.20 10.95
N LEU A 236 1.48 5.23 10.12
CA LEU A 236 2.75 5.72 9.61
C LEU A 236 3.62 6.36 10.71
N ALA A 237 3.01 7.11 11.63
CA ALA A 237 3.71 7.65 12.81
C ALA A 237 4.21 6.52 13.72
N GLY A 238 3.39 5.48 13.92
CA GLY A 238 3.77 4.26 14.64
C GLY A 238 5.00 3.59 14.00
N ALA A 239 5.00 3.42 12.68
CA ALA A 239 6.14 2.87 11.94
C ALA A 239 7.41 3.72 12.10
N GLY A 240 7.29 5.05 12.09
CA GLY A 240 8.40 5.98 12.33
C GLY A 240 8.98 5.84 13.75
N LEU A 241 8.13 5.74 14.78
CA LEU A 241 8.59 5.51 16.15
C LEU A 241 9.25 4.13 16.33
N MET A 242 8.73 3.09 15.68
CA MET A 242 9.36 1.77 15.68
C MET A 242 10.76 1.81 15.03
N ALA A 243 10.90 2.54 13.91
CA ALA A 243 12.21 2.73 13.28
C ALA A 243 13.17 3.52 14.19
N LEU A 244 12.70 4.56 14.85
CA LEU A 244 13.49 5.33 15.82
C LEU A 244 13.91 4.45 17.02
N ALA A 245 13.01 3.61 17.52
CA ALA A 245 13.29 2.67 18.61
C ALA A 245 14.44 1.71 18.24
N GLU A 246 14.44 1.20 17.00
CA GLU A 246 15.51 0.32 16.52
C GLU A 246 16.84 1.04 16.33
N LEU A 247 16.82 2.25 15.74
CA LEU A 247 18.02 3.02 15.49
C LEU A 247 18.71 3.51 16.77
N ALA A 248 17.92 3.85 17.79
CA ALA A 248 18.38 4.47 19.03
C ALA A 248 18.32 3.55 20.26
N GLY A 249 17.79 2.33 20.17
CA GLY A 249 17.53 1.45 21.32
C GLY A 249 16.50 2.03 22.29
N ASN A 250 15.52 2.81 21.80
CA ASN A 250 14.59 3.58 22.64
C ASN A 250 13.28 2.78 22.88
N GLU A 251 13.20 2.07 24.01
CA GLU A 251 12.00 1.30 24.39
C GLU A 251 10.74 2.17 24.59
N ALA A 252 10.88 3.43 25.01
CA ALA A 252 9.74 4.33 25.12
C ALA A 252 9.12 4.65 23.74
N ALA A 253 9.96 4.86 22.73
CA ALA A 253 9.50 5.05 21.34
C ALA A 253 8.78 3.79 20.82
N LYS A 254 9.27 2.60 21.15
CA LYS A 254 8.63 1.32 20.80
C LYS A 254 7.22 1.20 21.42
N VAL A 255 7.08 1.47 22.70
CA VAL A 255 5.78 1.44 23.40
C VAL A 255 4.80 2.45 22.78
N GLN A 256 5.27 3.66 22.50
CA GLN A 256 4.45 4.69 21.84
C GLN A 256 4.06 4.28 20.42
N GLY A 257 4.99 3.69 19.64
CA GLY A 257 4.70 3.20 18.30
C GLY A 257 3.62 2.11 18.30
N GLN A 258 3.66 1.19 19.27
CA GLN A 258 2.64 0.17 19.44
C GLN A 258 1.26 0.78 19.78
N ALA A 259 1.21 1.77 20.67
CA ALA A 259 -0.02 2.47 21.01
C ALA A 259 -0.64 3.20 19.81
N LEU A 260 0.18 3.75 18.90
CA LEU A 260 -0.33 4.36 17.67
C LEU A 260 -0.89 3.32 16.69
N PHE A 261 -0.31 2.12 16.60
CA PHE A 261 -0.90 1.03 15.82
C PHE A 261 -2.24 0.56 16.43
N ASP A 262 -2.34 0.47 17.76
CA ASP A 262 -3.60 0.12 18.41
C ASP A 262 -4.68 1.18 18.10
N ALA A 263 -4.35 2.47 18.19
CA ALA A 263 -5.27 3.55 17.84
C ALA A 263 -5.68 3.53 16.33
N ALA A 264 -4.78 3.09 15.44
CA ALA A 264 -5.12 2.89 14.03
C ALA A 264 -6.10 1.72 13.84
N PHE A 265 -5.96 0.63 14.60
CA PHE A 265 -6.88 -0.52 14.55
C PHE A 265 -8.29 -0.19 15.02
N ASP A 266 -8.48 0.81 15.88
CA ASP A 266 -9.81 1.28 16.27
C ASP A 266 -10.63 1.81 15.07
N GLN A 267 -9.94 2.26 14.02
CA GLN A 267 -10.56 2.81 12.81
C GLN A 267 -10.56 1.81 11.64
N PHE A 268 -9.52 0.96 11.53
CA PHE A 268 -9.45 -0.06 10.50
C PHE A 268 -10.11 -1.36 10.96
N THR A 269 -11.19 -1.75 10.30
CA THR A 269 -11.76 -3.08 10.44
C THR A 269 -11.62 -3.87 9.14
N PRO A 270 -11.63 -5.22 9.19
CA PRO A 270 -11.59 -6.06 7.99
C PRO A 270 -12.69 -5.75 6.97
N ASP A 271 -13.88 -5.32 7.45
CA ASP A 271 -15.02 -4.98 6.58
C ASP A 271 -14.90 -3.57 6.00
N HIS A 272 -14.26 -2.65 6.72
CA HIS A 272 -14.17 -1.26 6.32
C HIS A 272 -13.02 -1.03 5.32
N SER A 273 -11.81 -1.49 5.65
CA SER A 273 -10.63 -1.37 4.80
C SER A 273 -9.68 -2.55 5.05
N PRO A 274 -9.94 -3.73 4.43
CA PRO A 274 -9.19 -4.95 4.71
C PRO A 274 -7.69 -4.80 4.46
N LEU A 275 -7.25 -4.11 3.39
CA LEU A 275 -5.82 -3.95 3.14
C LEU A 275 -5.13 -2.99 4.10
N ASP A 276 -5.76 -1.89 4.51
CA ASP A 276 -5.21 -1.00 5.52
C ASP A 276 -5.04 -1.78 6.85
N TRP A 277 -6.03 -2.61 7.21
CA TRP A 277 -5.96 -3.50 8.36
C TRP A 277 -4.77 -4.48 8.25
N VAL A 278 -4.62 -5.16 7.11
CA VAL A 278 -3.48 -6.06 6.84
C VAL A 278 -2.17 -5.29 6.92
N GLY A 279 -2.07 -4.11 6.33
CA GLY A 279 -0.87 -3.28 6.34
C GLY A 279 -0.41 -2.93 7.75
N VAL A 280 -1.32 -2.50 8.62
CA VAL A 280 -1.02 -2.19 10.03
C VAL A 280 -0.64 -3.46 10.80
N ARG A 281 -1.33 -4.59 10.55
CA ARG A 281 -0.93 -5.90 11.11
C ARG A 281 0.49 -6.27 10.74
N MET A 282 0.84 -6.14 9.46
CA MET A 282 2.20 -6.44 8.99
C MET A 282 3.24 -5.46 9.56
N ALA A 283 2.92 -4.20 9.73
CA ALA A 283 3.81 -3.23 10.34
C ALA A 283 4.04 -3.49 11.85
N ARG A 284 2.97 -3.85 12.58
CA ARG A 284 3.03 -4.18 14.01
C ARG A 284 3.69 -5.53 14.29
N ALA A 285 3.41 -6.52 13.45
CA ALA A 285 3.86 -7.90 13.62
C ALA A 285 5.34 -8.03 13.25
N ARG A 286 6.26 -7.72 14.17
CA ARG A 286 7.68 -7.97 13.93
C ARG A 286 8.03 -9.43 14.19
N ALA A 287 8.31 -9.85 15.37
CA ALA A 287 8.71 -11.23 15.64
C ALA A 287 7.61 -12.09 16.30
N ASP A 288 6.60 -11.46 16.92
CA ASP A 288 5.74 -12.12 17.91
C ASP A 288 4.24 -12.13 17.52
N ALA A 289 3.90 -11.95 16.24
CA ALA A 289 2.50 -11.99 15.84
C ALA A 289 1.91 -13.39 16.04
N PRO A 290 0.74 -13.52 16.69
CA PRO A 290 0.04 -14.80 16.77
C PRO A 290 -0.25 -15.35 15.37
N LEU A 291 0.02 -16.65 15.16
CA LEU A 291 -0.18 -17.31 13.86
C LEU A 291 -1.59 -17.09 13.30
N SER A 292 -2.63 -17.10 14.16
CA SER A 292 -4.01 -16.84 13.76
C SER A 292 -4.19 -15.49 13.07
N GLN A 293 -3.51 -14.45 13.51
CA GLN A 293 -3.56 -13.11 12.90
C GLN A 293 -2.88 -13.08 11.53
N LEU A 294 -1.80 -13.83 11.34
CA LEU A 294 -1.10 -13.95 10.05
C LEU A 294 -1.94 -14.75 9.04
N VAL A 295 -2.63 -15.79 9.49
CA VAL A 295 -3.59 -16.56 8.66
C VAL A 295 -4.74 -15.66 8.18
N GLU A 296 -5.31 -14.86 9.08
CA GLU A 296 -6.37 -13.91 8.74
C GLU A 296 -5.86 -12.83 7.76
N ALA A 297 -4.66 -12.29 7.99
CA ALA A 297 -4.07 -11.29 7.10
C ALA A 297 -3.83 -11.85 5.69
N GLU A 298 -3.31 -13.08 5.55
CA GLU A 298 -3.16 -13.71 4.25
C GLU A 298 -4.53 -13.96 3.58
N ALA A 299 -5.54 -14.39 4.35
CA ALA A 299 -6.88 -14.61 3.81
C ALA A 299 -7.53 -13.32 3.27
N LEU A 300 -7.33 -12.18 3.93
CA LEU A 300 -7.83 -10.87 3.50
C LEU A 300 -7.06 -10.29 2.31
N SER A 301 -5.81 -10.68 2.10
CA SER A 301 -4.92 -10.21 1.04
C SER A 301 -4.59 -11.27 -0.02
N ARG A 302 -5.51 -12.20 -0.27
CA ARG A 302 -5.28 -13.38 -1.14
C ARG A 302 -5.27 -13.12 -2.65
N GLU A 303 -5.51 -11.87 -3.10
CA GLU A 303 -5.44 -11.53 -4.52
C GLU A 303 -4.02 -11.83 -5.05
N PRO A 304 -3.88 -12.62 -6.14
CA PRO A 304 -2.56 -13.04 -6.62
C PRO A 304 -1.65 -11.88 -7.00
N GLY A 305 -0.39 -11.93 -6.57
CA GLY A 305 0.62 -10.91 -6.85
C GLY A 305 0.45 -9.61 -6.07
N LEU A 306 -0.40 -9.57 -5.06
CA LEU A 306 -0.54 -8.42 -4.17
C LEU A 306 0.69 -8.33 -3.25
N ILE A 307 1.32 -7.14 -3.16
CA ILE A 307 2.52 -6.92 -2.32
C ILE A 307 2.26 -7.33 -0.87
N LEU A 308 1.14 -6.86 -0.28
CA LEU A 308 0.78 -7.20 1.09
C LEU A 308 0.42 -8.68 1.25
N GLY A 309 -0.16 -9.32 0.23
CA GLY A 309 -0.47 -10.75 0.24
C GLY A 309 0.79 -11.60 0.25
N ALA A 310 1.77 -11.26 -0.57
CA ALA A 310 3.08 -11.92 -0.59
C ALA A 310 3.80 -11.78 0.76
N LEU A 311 3.79 -10.58 1.36
CA LEU A 311 4.38 -10.32 2.67
C LEU A 311 3.66 -11.09 3.79
N ALA A 312 2.32 -11.12 3.80
CA ALA A 312 1.54 -11.84 4.79
C ALA A 312 1.79 -13.36 4.72
N ARG A 313 1.86 -13.90 3.50
CA ARG A 313 2.21 -15.30 3.24
C ARG A 313 3.60 -15.65 3.76
N GLU A 314 4.62 -14.85 3.41
CA GLU A 314 6.00 -15.08 3.89
C GLU A 314 6.05 -15.11 5.41
N ARG A 315 5.42 -14.13 6.08
CA ARG A 315 5.40 -14.06 7.55
C ARG A 315 4.67 -15.23 8.19
N ARG A 316 3.54 -15.66 7.61
CA ARG A 316 2.84 -16.84 8.11
C ARG A 316 3.71 -18.08 8.01
N ILE A 317 4.35 -18.31 6.85
CA ILE A 317 5.25 -19.45 6.65
C ILE A 317 6.40 -19.39 7.67
N ALA A 318 7.04 -18.23 7.86
CA ALA A 318 8.12 -18.07 8.84
C ALA A 318 7.65 -18.40 10.27
N ALA A 319 6.45 -17.96 10.67
CA ALA A 319 5.90 -18.26 11.99
C ALA A 319 5.57 -19.77 12.16
N GLU A 320 5.00 -20.40 11.14
CA GLU A 320 4.76 -21.85 11.14
C GLU A 320 6.07 -22.66 11.24
N VAL A 321 7.12 -22.23 10.54
CA VAL A 321 8.44 -22.83 10.61
C VAL A 321 9.04 -22.74 12.02
N VAL A 322 8.97 -21.57 12.64
CA VAL A 322 9.44 -21.35 14.03
C VAL A 322 8.69 -22.27 15.00
N LEU A 323 7.38 -22.40 14.85
CA LEU A 323 6.55 -23.26 15.70
C LEU A 323 6.91 -24.74 15.50
N ALA A 324 7.03 -25.21 14.25
CA ALA A 324 7.41 -26.59 13.95
C ALA A 324 8.83 -26.91 14.45
N GLU A 325 9.76 -25.98 14.34
CA GLU A 325 11.12 -26.12 14.88
C GLU A 325 11.12 -26.25 16.42
N ALA A 326 10.35 -25.39 17.12
CA ALA A 326 10.21 -25.46 18.57
C ALA A 326 9.63 -26.79 19.05
N MET A 327 8.75 -27.42 18.26
CA MET A 327 8.17 -28.73 18.52
C MET A 327 9.04 -29.90 17.99
N SER A 328 10.16 -29.63 17.33
CA SER A 328 10.97 -30.61 16.62
C SER A 328 10.20 -31.44 15.58
N ASP A 329 9.19 -30.82 14.94
CA ASP A 329 8.30 -31.47 13.98
C ASP A 329 8.89 -31.47 12.56
N VAL A 330 9.81 -32.40 12.31
CA VAL A 330 10.43 -32.60 10.99
C VAL A 330 9.41 -33.02 9.93
N ALA A 331 8.36 -33.76 10.31
CA ALA A 331 7.32 -34.21 9.39
C ALA A 331 6.46 -33.03 8.92
N GLY A 332 6.06 -32.15 9.83
CA GLY A 332 5.37 -30.91 9.54
C GLY A 332 6.17 -30.01 8.60
N LEU A 333 7.47 -29.81 8.85
CA LEU A 333 8.36 -29.04 7.95
C LEU A 333 8.42 -29.65 6.54
N THR A 334 8.47 -30.99 6.43
CA THR A 334 8.48 -31.69 5.13
C THR A 334 7.14 -31.51 4.39
N GLY A 335 6.02 -31.57 5.11
CA GLY A 335 4.70 -31.31 4.54
C GLY A 335 4.54 -29.89 3.99
N MET A 336 5.01 -28.89 4.74
CA MET A 336 5.02 -27.49 4.29
C MET A 336 5.90 -27.30 3.05
N GLU A 337 7.10 -27.91 3.02
CA GLU A 337 8.01 -27.87 1.87
C GLU A 337 7.34 -28.41 0.60
N GLU A 338 6.62 -29.51 0.69
CA GLU A 338 5.91 -30.10 -0.45
C GLU A 338 4.78 -29.19 -0.97
N ILE A 339 4.04 -28.53 -0.07
CA ILE A 339 3.00 -27.56 -0.45
C ILE A 339 3.62 -26.38 -1.21
N ILE A 340 4.70 -25.79 -0.70
CA ILE A 340 5.36 -24.66 -1.34
C ILE A 340 5.96 -25.07 -2.68
N ARG A 341 6.61 -26.26 -2.76
CA ARG A 341 7.18 -26.79 -4.00
C ARG A 341 6.12 -26.96 -5.10
N ARG A 342 4.91 -27.43 -4.76
CA ARG A 342 3.80 -27.52 -5.72
C ARG A 342 3.35 -26.15 -6.21
N ARG A 343 3.29 -25.15 -5.33
CA ARG A 343 2.98 -23.77 -5.74
C ARG A 343 4.04 -23.21 -6.68
N LEU A 344 5.31 -23.37 -6.35
CA LEU A 344 6.43 -22.92 -7.20
C LEU A 344 6.43 -23.60 -8.57
N ALA A 345 6.09 -24.91 -8.64
CA ALA A 345 5.99 -25.63 -9.91
C ALA A 345 4.82 -25.17 -10.77
N GLY A 346 3.71 -24.72 -10.16
CA GLY A 346 2.52 -24.23 -10.87
C GLY A 346 2.57 -22.75 -11.25
N ALA A 347 3.37 -21.95 -10.55
CA ALA A 347 3.33 -20.48 -10.64
C ALA A 347 4.22 -19.88 -11.74
N GLY A 348 4.95 -20.69 -12.50
CA GLY A 348 5.92 -20.32 -13.55
C GLY A 348 5.92 -18.89 -14.05
N GLY A 349 6.42 -17.93 -13.26
CA GLY A 349 6.60 -16.53 -13.64
C GLY A 349 5.34 -15.66 -13.67
N ALA A 350 4.15 -16.21 -13.46
CA ALA A 350 2.90 -15.46 -13.57
C ALA A 350 2.66 -14.47 -12.41
N GLN A 351 3.23 -14.72 -11.23
CA GLN A 351 3.08 -13.87 -10.03
C GLN A 351 4.42 -13.74 -9.28
N PRO A 352 5.32 -12.85 -9.73
CA PRO A 352 6.68 -12.77 -9.22
C PRO A 352 6.80 -12.55 -7.71
N LEU A 353 5.91 -11.74 -7.12
CA LEU A 353 5.95 -11.49 -5.67
C LEU A 353 5.51 -12.72 -4.84
N ASP A 354 4.52 -13.46 -5.32
CA ASP A 354 4.11 -14.72 -4.70
C ASP A 354 5.24 -15.77 -4.77
N TRP A 355 5.92 -15.83 -5.90
CA TRP A 355 7.09 -16.67 -6.10
C TRP A 355 8.22 -16.27 -5.14
N ALA A 356 8.53 -14.99 -5.01
CA ALA A 356 9.57 -14.50 -4.09
C ALA A 356 9.25 -14.85 -2.62
N ALA A 357 7.98 -14.68 -2.18
CA ALA A 357 7.54 -15.07 -0.85
C ALA A 357 7.70 -16.57 -0.59
N ASP A 358 7.33 -17.41 -1.57
CA ASP A 358 7.50 -18.86 -1.48
C ASP A 358 8.97 -19.28 -1.49
N GLN A 359 9.87 -18.61 -2.21
CA GLN A 359 11.33 -18.85 -2.16
C GLN A 359 11.91 -18.52 -0.77
N ILE A 360 11.51 -17.40 -0.17
CA ILE A 360 11.91 -17.06 1.21
C ILE A 360 11.41 -18.13 2.19
N GLY A 361 10.15 -18.57 2.02
CA GLY A 361 9.58 -19.65 2.82
C GLY A 361 10.35 -20.98 2.70
N MET A 362 10.74 -21.34 1.48
CA MET A 362 11.59 -22.53 1.23
C MET A 362 12.95 -22.41 1.93
N ALA A 363 13.56 -21.22 1.91
CA ALA A 363 14.81 -20.98 2.61
C ALA A 363 14.66 -21.16 4.14
N HIS A 364 13.60 -20.60 4.74
CA HIS A 364 13.30 -20.81 6.16
C HIS A 364 13.12 -22.29 6.52
N LEU A 365 12.36 -23.05 5.71
CA LEU A 365 12.16 -24.49 5.89
C LEU A 365 13.46 -25.28 5.80
N ALA A 366 14.29 -24.99 4.79
CA ALA A 366 15.57 -25.67 4.61
C ALA A 366 16.52 -25.42 5.79
N MET A 367 16.58 -24.18 6.30
CA MET A 367 17.41 -23.84 7.46
C MET A 367 16.90 -24.50 8.74
N ALA A 368 15.60 -24.47 9.03
CA ALA A 368 15.03 -25.10 10.22
C ALA A 368 15.25 -26.61 10.22
N ARG A 369 14.99 -27.27 9.09
CA ARG A 369 15.28 -28.71 8.93
C ARG A 369 16.75 -29.01 9.10
N GLY A 370 17.66 -28.17 8.56
CA GLY A 370 19.08 -28.28 8.73
C GLY A 370 19.51 -28.27 10.21
N ARG A 371 18.95 -27.34 11.00
CA ARG A 371 19.18 -27.25 12.45
C ARG A 371 18.71 -28.50 13.20
N LEU A 372 17.54 -29.04 12.84
CA LEU A 372 16.97 -30.22 13.50
C LEU A 372 17.66 -31.54 13.11
N THR A 373 18.13 -31.68 11.86
CA THR A 373 18.69 -32.89 11.34
C THR A 373 20.22 -32.91 11.29
N GLY A 374 20.90 -31.78 11.50
CA GLY A 374 22.33 -31.60 11.34
C GLY A 374 22.80 -31.59 9.87
N ILE A 375 21.90 -31.63 8.90
CA ILE A 375 22.22 -31.62 7.47
C ILE A 375 22.26 -30.19 6.97
N GLN A 376 23.41 -29.70 6.53
CA GLN A 376 23.56 -28.36 5.99
C GLN A 376 22.69 -28.15 4.74
N PRO A 377 21.80 -27.13 4.71
CA PRO A 377 20.97 -26.87 3.54
C PRO A 377 21.82 -26.34 2.39
N ARG A 378 21.48 -26.75 1.16
CA ARG A 378 22.15 -26.28 -0.05
C ARG A 378 21.29 -25.17 -0.72
N ALA A 379 21.96 -24.26 -1.42
CA ALA A 379 21.33 -23.22 -2.25
C ALA A 379 20.43 -22.20 -1.52
N VAL A 380 20.45 -22.11 -0.18
CA VAL A 380 19.65 -21.13 0.59
C VAL A 380 20.00 -19.70 0.16
N GLY A 381 21.30 -19.38 0.07
CA GLY A 381 21.77 -18.06 -0.35
C GLY A 381 21.27 -17.68 -1.74
N LEU A 382 21.26 -18.62 -2.70
CA LEU A 382 20.75 -18.38 -4.04
C LEU A 382 19.24 -18.11 -4.04
N MET A 383 18.46 -18.93 -3.34
CA MET A 383 16.99 -18.71 -3.22
C MET A 383 16.67 -17.32 -2.66
N LEU A 384 17.38 -16.89 -1.61
CA LEU A 384 17.18 -15.61 -0.97
C LEU A 384 17.64 -14.45 -1.87
N ALA A 385 18.77 -14.61 -2.60
CA ALA A 385 19.26 -13.60 -3.53
C ALA A 385 18.29 -13.38 -4.70
N GLU A 386 17.75 -14.44 -5.29
CA GLU A 386 16.75 -14.37 -6.36
C GLU A 386 15.43 -13.75 -5.88
N ALA A 387 14.96 -14.14 -4.68
CA ALA A 387 13.76 -13.55 -4.07
C ALA A 387 13.95 -12.06 -3.76
N MET A 388 15.12 -11.67 -3.24
CA MET A 388 15.47 -10.29 -2.96
C MET A 388 15.47 -9.44 -4.25
N GLU A 389 16.09 -9.94 -5.32
CA GLU A 389 16.14 -9.23 -6.60
C GLU A 389 14.74 -9.06 -7.20
N THR A 390 13.94 -10.12 -7.19
CA THR A 390 12.54 -10.06 -7.65
C THR A 390 11.72 -9.05 -6.84
N ALA A 391 11.84 -9.07 -5.50
CA ALA A 391 11.14 -8.12 -4.64
C ALA A 391 11.59 -6.67 -4.91
N ARG A 392 12.88 -6.45 -5.18
CA ARG A 392 13.44 -5.15 -5.54
C ARG A 392 12.90 -4.66 -6.88
N GLU A 393 12.95 -5.49 -7.92
CA GLU A 393 12.44 -5.14 -9.25
C GLU A 393 10.96 -4.79 -9.25
N TRP A 394 10.18 -5.48 -8.44
CA TRP A 394 8.72 -5.28 -8.35
C TRP A 394 8.29 -4.22 -7.33
N GLY A 395 9.24 -3.57 -6.66
CA GLY A 395 8.94 -2.47 -5.73
C GLY A 395 8.31 -2.93 -4.42
N ALA A 396 8.72 -4.08 -3.90
CA ALA A 396 8.27 -4.66 -2.63
C ALA A 396 9.38 -4.62 -1.54
N PRO A 397 9.76 -3.43 -1.02
CA PRO A 397 10.91 -3.27 -0.14
C PRO A 397 10.77 -4.05 1.17
N ALA A 398 9.56 -4.20 1.70
CA ALA A 398 9.34 -4.99 2.92
C ALA A 398 9.63 -6.48 2.68
N LEU A 399 9.24 -7.04 1.54
CA LEU A 399 9.55 -8.42 1.18
C LEU A 399 11.05 -8.60 0.90
N MET A 400 11.69 -7.63 0.24
CA MET A 400 13.14 -7.60 0.05
C MET A 400 13.87 -7.63 1.40
N GLN A 401 13.46 -6.81 2.36
CA GLN A 401 14.04 -6.80 3.71
C GLN A 401 13.89 -8.16 4.40
N ARG A 402 12.78 -8.86 4.21
CA ARG A 402 12.58 -10.22 4.76
C ARG A 402 13.59 -11.20 4.19
N ALA A 403 13.88 -11.17 2.89
CA ALA A 403 14.92 -11.98 2.27
C ALA A 403 16.30 -11.67 2.87
N VAL A 404 16.66 -10.41 3.04
CA VAL A 404 17.92 -9.98 3.66
C VAL A 404 18.07 -10.49 5.09
N LEU A 405 17.00 -10.35 5.92
CA LEU A 405 17.02 -10.82 7.31
C LEU A 405 17.11 -12.35 7.44
N ALA A 406 16.69 -13.09 6.42
CA ALA A 406 16.78 -14.55 6.39
C ALA A 406 18.17 -15.06 5.93
N MET A 407 19.05 -14.19 5.41
CA MET A 407 20.39 -14.61 4.96
C MET A 407 21.25 -15.13 6.13
N PRO A 408 21.95 -16.27 5.96
CA PRO A 408 22.89 -16.77 6.96
C PRO A 408 24.01 -15.75 7.23
N GLU A 409 24.40 -15.57 8.49
CA GLU A 409 25.42 -14.59 8.90
C GLU A 409 26.79 -14.80 8.22
N SER A 410 27.11 -16.03 7.77
CA SER A 410 28.38 -16.36 7.10
C SER A 410 28.53 -15.80 5.68
N GLU A 411 27.42 -15.42 5.02
CA GLU A 411 27.46 -14.85 3.67
C GLU A 411 27.43 -13.31 3.67
N GLY A 412 27.13 -12.69 4.82
CA GLY A 412 27.06 -11.21 4.97
C GLY A 412 28.43 -10.52 5.15
N LEU A 413 29.52 -11.24 5.33
CA LEU A 413 30.86 -10.68 5.57
C LEU A 413 31.65 -10.34 4.29
N GLY A 414 31.15 -10.72 3.10
CA GLY A 414 31.78 -10.39 1.81
C GLY A 414 31.41 -9.04 1.19
N ALA A 415 30.44 -8.31 1.73
CA ALA A 415 29.93 -7.05 1.16
C ALA A 415 30.40 -5.79 1.92
N ARG A 416 31.40 -5.91 2.80
CA ARG A 416 32.08 -4.76 3.43
C ARG A 416 33.51 -4.70 2.93
N GLY A 417 33.68 -4.24 1.72
CA GLY A 417 34.93 -3.89 1.08
C GLY A 417 34.74 -2.56 0.33
#